data_93beb39d88ddc5d5c6fd080efb705aa6
#
_entry.id   93beb39d88ddc5d5c6fd080efb705aa6
#
_cell.length_a   1.000
_cell.length_b   1.000
_cell.length_c   1.000
_cell.angle_alpha   90.00
_cell.angle_beta   90.00
_cell.angle_gamma   90.00
#
_symmetry.space_group_name_H-M   'P 1'
#
loop_
_entity.id
_entity.type
_entity.pdbx_description
1 polymer ?
#
loop_
_entity_poly.entity_id
_entity_poly.type
_entity_poly.pdbx_seq_one_letter_code
_entity_poly.pdbx_strand_id
1 'polypeptide(L)'
;MNIGCIVQARLGSKRFPKKILKTIKRKTILEIVKSRLEKIKSVNTIVFAIPQNKKNHELEKFLKKKNFLYHKGSEKNVLQRYYFTAKKYQLDIIIRITSDCPLIDPYLCEKMLQCFIKEKCNYLSNILKRTYPV
;
A
#
# COMPACT_ATOMS: atom_id res chain seq x y z
N MET A 1 -17.46 -8.21 -5.41
CA MET A 1 -16.59 -7.84 -4.27
C MET A 1 -15.33 -7.20 -4.83
N ASN A 2 -15.06 -5.94 -4.47
CA ASN A 2 -13.91 -5.17 -4.94
C ASN A 2 -12.81 -5.18 -3.87
N ILE A 3 -11.70 -5.86 -4.14
CA ILE A 3 -10.59 -6.05 -3.19
C ILE A 3 -9.43 -5.16 -3.60
N GLY A 4 -8.95 -4.31 -2.69
CA GLY A 4 -7.87 -3.38 -2.99
C GLY A 4 -6.71 -3.40 -2.02
N CYS A 5 -5.49 -3.23 -2.56
CA CYS A 5 -4.32 -2.88 -1.78
C CYS A 5 -4.25 -1.35 -1.64
N ILE A 6 -4.29 -0.85 -0.42
CA ILE A 6 -3.98 0.55 -0.15
C ILE A 6 -2.56 0.65 0.39
N VAL A 7 -1.68 1.25 -0.40
CA VAL A 7 -0.26 1.43 -0.08
C VAL A 7 -0.06 2.81 0.54
N GLN A 8 0.21 2.85 1.84
CA GLN A 8 0.55 4.09 2.52
C GLN A 8 1.95 4.55 2.12
N ALA A 9 2.07 5.72 1.50
CA ALA A 9 3.35 6.28 1.05
C ALA A 9 3.52 7.74 1.46
N ARG A 10 4.72 8.10 1.90
CA ARG A 10 5.11 9.49 2.23
C ARG A 10 6.61 9.69 2.09
N LEU A 11 7.05 10.92 1.80
CA LEU A 11 8.48 11.26 1.70
C LEU A 11 9.12 11.70 3.01
N GLY A 12 8.36 11.91 4.06
CA GLY A 12 8.80 12.48 5.35
C GLY A 12 9.59 11.53 6.27
N SER A 13 10.34 10.56 5.76
CA SER A 13 11.21 9.72 6.59
C SER A 13 12.42 10.51 7.07
N LYS A 14 12.58 10.66 8.39
CA LYS A 14 13.74 11.34 8.99
C LYS A 14 15.02 10.50 8.90
N ARG A 15 14.93 9.18 9.11
CA ARG A 15 16.07 8.24 9.11
C ARG A 15 16.66 8.02 7.73
N PHE A 16 15.83 7.95 6.71
CA PHE A 16 16.25 7.75 5.32
C PHE A 16 15.32 8.55 4.40
N PRO A 17 15.67 9.84 4.13
CA PRO A 17 14.84 10.72 3.32
C PRO A 17 14.55 10.14 1.93
N LYS A 18 13.30 10.28 1.49
CA LYS A 18 12.83 9.82 0.18
C LYS A 18 13.13 8.35 -0.14
N LYS A 19 13.29 7.48 0.88
CA LYS A 19 13.68 6.07 0.68
C LYS A 19 12.84 5.33 -0.37
N ILE A 20 11.54 5.59 -0.41
CA ILE A 20 10.62 4.91 -1.32
C ILE A 20 10.82 5.24 -2.80
N LEU A 21 11.49 6.36 -3.10
CA LEU A 21 11.89 6.76 -4.46
C LEU A 21 13.33 6.34 -4.81
N LYS A 22 14.08 5.76 -3.86
CA LYS A 22 15.40 5.19 -4.16
C LYS A 22 15.29 3.96 -5.03
N THR A 23 16.29 3.74 -5.87
CA THR A 23 16.28 2.67 -6.86
C THR A 23 17.12 1.47 -6.45
N ILE A 24 16.61 0.28 -6.77
CA ILE A 24 17.31 -0.99 -6.70
C ILE A 24 17.24 -1.59 -8.10
N LYS A 25 18.39 -1.86 -8.75
CA LYS A 25 18.41 -2.39 -10.12
C LYS A 25 17.46 -1.64 -11.08
N ARG A 26 17.54 -0.30 -11.11
CA ARG A 26 16.76 0.60 -11.97
C ARG A 26 15.26 0.76 -11.64
N LYS A 27 14.73 0.08 -10.63
CA LYS A 27 13.35 0.25 -10.15
C LYS A 27 13.33 0.91 -8.79
N THR A 28 12.43 1.86 -8.59
CA THR A 28 12.21 2.44 -7.26
C THR A 28 11.60 1.41 -6.31
N ILE A 29 11.76 1.63 -5.00
CA ILE A 29 11.12 0.78 -3.98
C ILE A 29 9.60 0.73 -4.22
N LEU A 30 8.96 1.85 -4.56
CA LEU A 30 7.52 1.88 -4.90
C LEU A 30 7.15 1.01 -6.10
N GLU A 31 7.95 1.03 -7.16
CA GLU A 31 7.73 0.17 -8.33
C GLU A 31 7.89 -1.31 -7.98
N ILE A 32 8.86 -1.64 -7.12
CA ILE A 32 9.06 -3.00 -6.64
C ILE A 32 7.85 -3.46 -5.82
N VAL A 33 7.40 -2.64 -4.85
CA VAL A 33 6.19 -2.94 -4.05
C VAL A 33 5.00 -3.17 -4.96
N LYS A 34 4.72 -2.24 -5.89
CA LYS A 34 3.59 -2.36 -6.80
C LYS A 34 3.65 -3.63 -7.63
N SER A 35 4.82 -3.94 -8.23
CA SER A 35 4.98 -5.14 -9.08
C SER A 35 4.80 -6.45 -8.32
N ARG A 36 5.04 -6.46 -7.00
CA ARG A 36 4.77 -7.62 -6.16
C ARG A 36 3.27 -7.72 -5.82
N LEU A 37 2.62 -6.60 -5.51
CA LEU A 37 1.18 -6.58 -5.22
C LEU A 37 0.33 -6.98 -6.44
N GLU A 38 0.78 -6.69 -7.66
CA GLU A 38 0.14 -7.12 -8.91
C GLU A 38 0.09 -8.65 -9.08
N LYS A 39 0.89 -9.39 -8.31
CA LYS A 39 0.89 -10.86 -8.31
C LYS A 39 -0.17 -11.46 -7.38
N ILE A 40 -0.86 -10.66 -6.58
CA ILE A 40 -1.97 -11.12 -5.73
C ILE A 40 -3.19 -11.28 -6.64
N LYS A 41 -3.61 -12.52 -6.89
CA LYS A 41 -4.63 -12.85 -7.91
C LYS A 41 -6.01 -12.23 -7.62
N SER A 42 -6.37 -12.15 -6.36
CA SER A 42 -7.69 -11.66 -5.92
C SER A 42 -7.78 -10.14 -5.81
N VAL A 43 -6.68 -9.40 -6.01
CA VAL A 43 -6.65 -7.94 -5.90
C VAL A 43 -7.04 -7.28 -7.22
N ASN A 44 -8.08 -6.46 -7.19
CA ASN A 44 -8.58 -5.71 -8.35
C ASN A 44 -7.92 -4.32 -8.48
N THR A 45 -7.55 -3.71 -7.34
CA THR A 45 -7.11 -2.32 -7.29
C THR A 45 -5.87 -2.17 -6.41
N ILE A 46 -4.86 -1.46 -6.90
CA ILE A 46 -3.70 -1.04 -6.11
C ILE A 46 -3.66 0.49 -6.14
N VAL A 47 -3.78 1.13 -4.97
CA VAL A 47 -3.83 2.57 -4.85
C VAL A 47 -2.87 3.09 -3.79
N PHE A 48 -2.15 4.17 -4.09
CA PHE A 48 -1.23 4.82 -3.16
C PHE A 48 -1.96 5.93 -2.38
N ALA A 49 -2.04 5.78 -1.06
CA ALA A 49 -2.61 6.78 -0.17
C ALA A 49 -1.50 7.71 0.35
N ILE A 50 -1.44 8.93 -0.15
CA ILE A 50 -0.39 9.92 0.14
C ILE A 50 -0.92 11.11 0.94
N PRO A 51 -0.09 11.75 1.80
CA PRO A 51 -0.48 12.97 2.49
C PRO A 51 -0.66 14.14 1.53
N GLN A 52 -1.70 14.95 1.79
CA GLN A 52 -1.94 16.18 1.04
C GLN A 52 -1.10 17.33 1.63
N ASN A 53 0.17 17.40 1.24
CA ASN A 53 1.04 18.51 1.61
C ASN A 53 2.15 18.74 0.58
N LYS A 54 2.81 19.91 0.65
CA LYS A 54 3.88 20.30 -0.29
C LYS A 54 5.08 19.35 -0.27
N LYS A 55 5.39 18.72 0.88
CA LYS A 55 6.52 17.78 1.03
C LYS A 55 6.35 16.52 0.18
N ASN A 56 5.12 16.16 -0.18
CA ASN A 56 4.82 14.98 -1.00
C ASN A 56 4.55 15.31 -2.48
N HIS A 57 4.82 16.54 -2.92
CA HIS A 57 4.58 16.94 -4.32
C HIS A 57 5.43 16.14 -5.31
N GLU A 58 6.68 15.85 -4.97
CA GLU A 58 7.57 15.01 -5.78
C GLU A 58 7.02 13.56 -5.91
N LEU A 59 6.49 13.02 -4.82
CA LEU A 59 5.83 11.71 -4.83
C LEU A 59 4.59 11.71 -5.73
N GLU A 60 3.76 12.74 -5.64
CA GLU A 60 2.59 12.89 -6.52
C GLU A 60 3.00 12.95 -7.99
N LYS A 61 4.03 13.74 -8.34
CA LYS A 61 4.57 13.80 -9.72
C LYS A 61 5.06 12.43 -10.19
N PHE A 62 5.77 11.70 -9.33
CA PHE A 62 6.24 10.36 -9.64
C PHE A 62 5.08 9.39 -9.94
N LEU A 63 4.06 9.37 -9.07
CA LEU A 63 2.89 8.49 -9.25
C LEU A 63 2.13 8.81 -10.55
N LYS A 64 1.95 10.11 -10.87
CA LYS A 64 1.37 10.56 -12.14
C LYS A 64 2.18 10.08 -13.35
N LYS A 65 3.50 10.31 -13.32
CA LYS A 65 4.41 9.89 -14.41
C LYS A 65 4.36 8.39 -14.68
N LYS A 66 4.16 7.58 -13.62
CA LYS A 66 4.07 6.12 -13.72
C LYS A 66 2.65 5.60 -13.95
N ASN A 67 1.65 6.47 -14.07
CA ASN A 67 0.23 6.12 -14.18
C ASN A 67 -0.24 5.22 -13.03
N PHE A 68 0.27 5.46 -11.80
CA PHE A 68 -0.15 4.75 -10.60
C PHE A 68 -1.37 5.42 -10.00
N LEU A 69 -2.38 4.65 -9.61
CA LEU A 69 -3.53 5.17 -8.90
C LEU A 69 -3.12 5.72 -7.54
N TYR A 70 -3.61 6.91 -7.19
CA TYR A 70 -3.33 7.52 -5.89
C TYR A 70 -4.49 8.37 -5.37
N HIS A 71 -4.51 8.56 -4.07
CA HIS A 71 -5.42 9.45 -3.39
C HIS A 71 -4.67 10.29 -2.36
N LYS A 72 -4.98 11.58 -2.30
CA LYS A 72 -4.44 12.53 -1.32
C LYS A 72 -5.40 12.68 -0.15
N GLY A 73 -4.88 12.60 1.07
CA GLY A 73 -5.70 12.75 2.26
C GLY A 73 -4.91 13.31 3.45
N SER A 74 -5.51 13.26 4.62
CA SER A 74 -4.94 13.80 5.86
C SER A 74 -3.51 13.30 6.13
N GLU A 75 -2.59 14.21 6.46
CA GLU A 75 -1.24 13.85 6.91
C GLU A 75 -1.28 13.26 8.32
N LYS A 76 -2.05 13.90 9.22
CA LYS A 76 -2.09 13.54 10.65
C LYS A 76 -2.97 12.33 10.92
N ASN A 77 -4.13 12.24 10.25
CA ASN A 77 -5.08 11.16 10.44
C ASN A 77 -4.92 10.10 9.34
N VAL A 78 -4.10 9.09 9.62
CA VAL A 78 -3.82 7.99 8.69
C VAL A 78 -5.07 7.15 8.43
N LEU A 79 -5.86 6.85 9.47
CA LEU A 79 -7.08 6.05 9.34
C LEU A 79 -8.09 6.74 8.42
N GLN A 80 -8.29 8.05 8.60
CA GLN A 80 -9.15 8.85 7.72
C GLN A 80 -8.69 8.80 6.26
N ARG A 81 -7.36 8.85 6.02
CA ARG A 81 -6.80 8.74 4.67
C ARG A 81 -7.10 7.39 4.03
N TYR A 82 -6.99 6.28 4.78
CA TYR A 82 -7.39 4.95 4.32
C TYR A 82 -8.89 4.89 4.01
N TYR A 83 -9.72 5.38 4.92
CA TYR A 83 -11.18 5.38 4.76
C TYR A 83 -11.62 6.10 3.47
N PHE A 84 -11.18 7.34 3.26
CA PHE A 84 -11.55 8.08 2.06
C PHE A 84 -10.94 7.50 0.79
N THR A 85 -9.76 6.88 0.86
CA THR A 85 -9.19 6.15 -0.26
C THR A 85 -10.08 4.95 -0.62
N ALA A 86 -10.46 4.14 0.35
CA ALA A 86 -11.34 2.99 0.15
C ALA A 86 -12.70 3.41 -0.43
N LYS A 87 -13.30 4.46 0.13
CA LYS A 87 -14.58 5.00 -0.34
C LYS A 87 -14.50 5.48 -1.79
N LYS A 88 -13.44 6.24 -2.15
CA LYS A 88 -13.23 6.75 -3.51
C LYS A 88 -13.13 5.63 -4.55
N TYR A 89 -12.47 4.54 -4.21
CA TYR A 89 -12.27 3.40 -5.12
C TYR A 89 -13.27 2.26 -4.88
N GLN A 90 -14.30 2.48 -4.06
CA GLN A 90 -15.39 1.53 -3.77
C GLN A 90 -14.86 0.15 -3.36
N LEU A 91 -13.88 0.13 -2.44
CA LEU A 91 -13.26 -1.10 -1.96
C LEU A 91 -14.11 -1.74 -0.85
N ASP A 92 -14.47 -3.01 -1.01
CA ASP A 92 -15.16 -3.81 0.00
C ASP A 92 -14.19 -4.41 1.01
N ILE A 93 -13.00 -4.85 0.53
CA ILE A 93 -11.92 -5.39 1.36
C ILE A 93 -10.64 -4.61 1.09
N ILE A 94 -9.92 -4.29 2.16
CA ILE A 94 -8.68 -3.52 2.11
C ILE A 94 -7.52 -4.37 2.62
N ILE A 95 -6.48 -4.53 1.81
CA ILE A 95 -5.18 -5.02 2.23
C ILE A 95 -4.31 -3.78 2.50
N ARG A 96 -3.96 -3.57 3.78
CA ARG A 96 -3.13 -2.44 4.19
C ARG A 96 -1.65 -2.78 3.99
N ILE A 97 -0.97 -1.96 3.18
CA ILE A 97 0.46 -2.12 2.86
C ILE A 97 1.22 -0.83 3.20
N THR A 98 2.45 -0.99 3.70
CA THR A 98 3.39 0.13 3.84
C THR A 98 4.35 0.14 2.66
N SER A 99 4.66 1.33 2.15
CA SER A 99 5.46 1.51 0.93
C SER A 99 6.95 1.17 1.07
N ASP A 100 7.40 0.88 2.28
CA ASP A 100 8.79 0.54 2.58
C ASP A 100 9.03 -0.96 2.81
N CYS A 101 8.09 -1.80 2.39
CA CYS A 101 8.19 -3.26 2.43
C CYS A 101 8.39 -3.85 1.02
N PRO A 102 9.57 -3.69 0.38
CA PRO A 102 9.78 -4.18 -0.99
C PRO A 102 9.80 -5.71 -1.09
N LEU A 103 9.94 -6.41 0.03
CA LEU A 103 9.95 -7.87 0.10
C LEU A 103 8.59 -8.48 0.46
N ILE A 104 7.51 -7.71 0.39
CA ILE A 104 6.17 -8.24 0.65
C ILE A 104 5.90 -9.50 -0.17
N ASP A 105 5.36 -10.54 0.46
CA ASP A 105 5.07 -11.80 -0.17
C ASP A 105 3.63 -11.85 -0.70
N PRO A 106 3.44 -11.87 -2.04
CA PRO A 106 2.11 -11.92 -2.65
C PRO A 106 1.34 -13.20 -2.30
N TYR A 107 2.04 -14.32 -2.18
CA TYR A 107 1.43 -15.60 -1.82
C TYR A 107 0.87 -15.58 -0.40
N LEU A 108 1.63 -15.05 0.54
CA LEU A 108 1.17 -14.87 1.92
C LEU A 108 -0.04 -13.93 1.99
N CYS A 109 0.00 -12.81 1.25
CA CYS A 109 -1.13 -11.87 1.18
C CYS A 109 -2.40 -12.56 0.64
N GLU A 110 -2.28 -13.34 -0.44
CA GLU A 110 -3.39 -14.10 -1.01
C GLU A 110 -3.96 -15.11 0.00
N LYS A 111 -3.09 -15.87 0.68
CA LYS A 111 -3.49 -16.84 1.70
C LYS A 111 -4.22 -16.19 2.89
N MET A 112 -3.71 -15.04 3.35
CA MET A 112 -4.36 -14.26 4.41
C MET A 112 -5.73 -13.74 3.96
N LEU A 113 -5.84 -13.25 2.73
CA LEU A 113 -7.11 -12.78 2.18
C LEU A 113 -8.16 -13.90 2.12
N GLN A 114 -7.77 -15.10 1.66
CA GLN A 114 -8.66 -16.26 1.63
C GLN A 114 -9.12 -16.65 3.03
N CYS A 115 -8.22 -16.64 4.02
CA CYS A 115 -8.56 -16.86 5.42
C CYS A 115 -9.54 -15.80 5.94
N PHE A 116 -9.28 -14.52 5.66
CA PHE A 116 -10.15 -13.41 6.04
C PHE A 116 -11.58 -13.59 5.53
N ILE A 117 -11.72 -13.96 4.26
CA ILE A 117 -13.04 -14.16 3.62
C ILE A 117 -13.74 -15.41 4.20
N LYS A 118 -13.01 -16.51 4.36
CA LYS A 118 -13.54 -17.79 4.88
C LYS A 118 -14.06 -17.63 6.31
N GLU A 119 -13.25 -17.03 7.19
CA GLU A 119 -13.57 -16.86 8.60
C GLU A 119 -14.52 -15.67 8.88
N LYS A 120 -14.92 -14.93 7.84
CA LYS A 120 -15.82 -13.76 7.93
C LYS A 120 -15.42 -12.75 9.02
N CYS A 121 -14.13 -12.58 9.25
CA CYS A 121 -13.63 -11.67 10.27
C CYS A 121 -13.61 -10.22 9.76
N ASN A 122 -13.67 -9.25 10.70
CA ASN A 122 -13.60 -7.83 10.37
C ASN A 122 -12.16 -7.30 10.29
N TYR A 123 -11.21 -8.04 10.86
CA TYR A 123 -9.79 -7.69 10.88
C TYR A 123 -8.94 -8.95 10.97
N LEU A 124 -7.89 -9.01 10.16
CA LEU A 124 -6.88 -10.07 10.17
C LEU A 124 -5.48 -9.46 10.16
N SER A 125 -4.58 -10.00 10.95
CA SER A 125 -3.18 -9.56 11.02
C SER A 125 -2.24 -10.74 11.30
N ASN A 126 -1.03 -10.67 10.77
CA ASN A 126 0.04 -11.66 11.00
C ASN A 126 1.11 -11.17 12.00
N ILE A 127 0.82 -10.12 12.78
CA ILE A 127 1.82 -9.50 13.68
C ILE A 127 1.91 -10.15 15.06
N LEU A 128 0.89 -10.88 15.50
CA LEU A 128 0.88 -11.48 16.84
C LEU A 128 1.87 -12.65 16.95
N LYS A 129 1.87 -13.55 15.96
CA LYS A 129 2.85 -14.65 15.87
C LYS A 129 3.61 -14.48 14.56
N ARG A 130 4.79 -13.92 14.64
CA ARG A 130 5.61 -13.61 13.45
C ARG A 130 6.19 -14.90 12.88
N THR A 131 5.97 -15.13 11.60
CA THR A 131 6.53 -16.26 10.84
C THR A 131 7.49 -15.81 9.77
N TYR A 132 7.54 -14.50 9.47
CA TYR A 132 8.43 -13.86 8.50
C TYR A 132 9.31 -12.82 9.18
N PRO A 133 10.51 -12.56 8.64
CA PRO A 133 11.32 -11.41 9.05
C PRO A 133 10.55 -10.10 8.84
N VAL A 134 10.74 -9.15 9.75
CA VAL A 134 10.09 -7.84 9.72
C VAL A 134 11.06 -6.79 9.19
#